data_246cd172e448edebc9fa9c1bda3c1164
#
_entry.id   246cd172e448edebc9fa9c1bda3c1164
#
_cell.length_a   1.000
_cell.length_b   1.000
_cell.length_c   1.000
_cell.angle_alpha   90.00
_cell.angle_beta   90.00
_cell.angle_gamma   90.00
#
_symmetry.space_group_name_H-M   'P 1'
#
loop_
_entity.id
_entity.type
_entity.pdbx_description
1 polymer ?
#
loop_
_entity_poly.entity_id
_entity_poly.type
_entity_poly.pdbx_seq_one_letter_code
_entity_poly.pdbx_strand_id
1 'polypeptide(L)'
;MKITLLGASGKIGSQLLDLALQDGHDVVAYVRDKNKIKVSHPHLTTVEGELNNIPRLKSVIENSEVVVSTLGPPRKRSYYMLPVYDGHKAVMSLMKWSGVKRFITIGTPSIKFKEDRTSLTTTIPGLLAKFVYPKPYKEVVSIGEVVQESELDWTVVRFIAPVDKETKPAKVTFGDTPVSFSISRKRIAEFLLHEIEDPHYIRSMPIIGS
;
A
#
# COMPACT_ATOMS: atom_id res chain seq x y z
N MET A 1 -11.49 -13.63 -5.48
CA MET A 1 -10.65 -12.83 -6.42
C MET A 1 -9.20 -13.32 -6.36
N LYS A 2 -8.44 -13.08 -7.44
CA LYS A 2 -7.00 -13.34 -7.46
C LYS A 2 -6.21 -12.07 -7.13
N ILE A 3 -5.54 -12.07 -5.99
CA ILE A 3 -4.84 -10.90 -5.43
C ILE A 3 -3.34 -11.13 -5.49
N THR A 4 -2.58 -10.24 -6.13
CA THR A 4 -1.12 -10.19 -5.91
C THR A 4 -0.82 -9.21 -4.79
N LEU A 5 -0.23 -9.70 -3.70
CA LEU A 5 0.11 -8.92 -2.51
C LEU A 5 1.63 -8.74 -2.39
N LEU A 6 2.08 -7.49 -2.57
CA LEU A 6 3.45 -7.07 -2.34
C LEU A 6 3.58 -6.58 -0.89
N GLY A 7 4.59 -7.07 -0.19
CA GLY A 7 4.81 -6.72 1.22
C GLY A 7 4.03 -7.58 2.23
N ALA A 8 3.56 -8.76 1.83
CA ALA A 8 2.83 -9.70 2.67
C ALA A 8 3.55 -10.08 3.99
N SER A 9 4.87 -10.03 4.04
CA SER A 9 5.67 -10.28 5.25
C SER A 9 5.78 -9.06 6.20
N GLY A 10 5.23 -7.92 5.81
CA GLY A 10 5.19 -6.70 6.64
C GLY A 10 4.04 -6.71 7.64
N LYS A 11 4.08 -5.78 8.63
CA LYS A 11 3.09 -5.72 9.72
C LYS A 11 1.64 -5.45 9.28
N ILE A 12 1.42 -4.73 8.18
CA ILE A 12 0.10 -4.51 7.59
C ILE A 12 -0.21 -5.64 6.61
N GLY A 13 0.76 -5.98 5.75
CA GLY A 13 0.57 -6.98 4.71
C GLY A 13 0.27 -8.37 5.25
N SER A 14 0.85 -8.78 6.38
CA SER A 14 0.52 -10.06 7.00
C SER A 14 -0.94 -10.11 7.50
N GLN A 15 -1.44 -9.02 8.06
CA GLN A 15 -2.84 -8.96 8.50
C GLN A 15 -3.81 -8.93 7.32
N LEU A 16 -3.45 -8.21 6.24
CA LEU A 16 -4.23 -8.25 5.01
C LEU A 16 -4.22 -9.63 4.37
N LEU A 17 -3.06 -10.32 4.38
CA LEU A 17 -2.96 -11.70 3.89
C LEU A 17 -3.92 -12.63 4.65
N ASP A 18 -3.88 -12.58 5.99
CA ASP A 18 -4.73 -13.43 6.82
C ASP A 18 -6.22 -13.16 6.57
N LEU A 19 -6.63 -11.89 6.49
CA LEU A 19 -8.01 -11.50 6.20
C LEU A 19 -8.45 -11.95 4.80
N ALA A 20 -7.65 -11.70 3.78
CA ALA A 20 -7.98 -12.08 2.40
C ALA A 20 -8.11 -13.60 2.23
N LEU A 21 -7.30 -14.40 2.92
CA LEU A 21 -7.41 -15.85 2.91
C LEU A 21 -8.67 -16.33 3.67
N GLN A 22 -9.03 -15.69 4.79
CA GLN A 22 -10.26 -16.00 5.54
C GLN A 22 -11.52 -15.74 4.72
N ASP A 23 -11.50 -14.70 3.86
CA ASP A 23 -12.62 -14.35 2.98
C ASP A 23 -12.59 -15.14 1.64
N GLY A 24 -11.69 -16.13 1.53
CA GLY A 24 -11.67 -17.09 0.41
C GLY A 24 -11.02 -16.54 -0.88
N HIS A 25 -10.20 -15.51 -0.80
CA HIS A 25 -9.46 -15.03 -1.96
C HIS A 25 -8.24 -15.89 -2.26
N ASP A 26 -7.91 -16.03 -3.54
CA ASP A 26 -6.64 -16.61 -3.99
C ASP A 26 -5.54 -15.54 -3.91
N VAL A 27 -4.57 -15.73 -3.04
CA VAL A 27 -3.52 -14.74 -2.81
C VAL A 27 -2.17 -15.23 -3.29
N VAL A 28 -1.52 -14.45 -4.15
CA VAL A 28 -0.11 -14.61 -4.49
C VAL A 28 0.70 -13.61 -3.67
N ALA A 29 1.38 -14.08 -2.65
CA ALA A 29 2.29 -13.29 -1.83
C ALA A 29 3.67 -13.20 -2.50
N TYR A 30 4.00 -12.05 -3.09
CA TYR A 30 5.32 -11.82 -3.66
C TYR A 30 6.25 -11.20 -2.62
N VAL A 31 7.27 -11.92 -2.20
CA VAL A 31 8.13 -11.56 -1.06
C VAL A 31 9.60 -11.79 -1.37
N ARG A 32 10.50 -11.06 -0.70
CA ARG A 32 11.96 -11.22 -0.83
C ARG A 32 12.50 -12.48 -0.13
N ASP A 33 11.76 -12.99 0.84
CA ASP A 33 12.13 -14.15 1.65
C ASP A 33 10.84 -14.88 2.03
N LYS A 34 10.60 -16.03 1.43
CA LYS A 34 9.43 -16.85 1.66
C LYS A 34 9.32 -17.40 3.08
N ASN A 35 10.45 -17.55 3.78
CA ASN A 35 10.47 -18.04 5.16
C ASN A 35 9.82 -17.08 6.15
N LYS A 36 9.56 -15.83 5.74
CA LYS A 36 8.83 -14.82 6.54
C LYS A 36 7.32 -14.97 6.46
N ILE A 37 6.81 -15.74 5.53
CA ILE A 37 5.39 -16.11 5.48
C ILE A 37 5.22 -17.36 6.35
N LYS A 38 4.44 -17.24 7.41
CA LYS A 38 4.25 -18.33 8.41
C LYS A 38 2.94 -19.07 8.24
N VAL A 39 2.00 -18.50 7.50
CA VAL A 39 0.71 -19.14 7.20
C VAL A 39 0.87 -20.10 6.02
N SER A 40 0.16 -21.25 6.12
CA SER A 40 -0.02 -22.18 5.02
C SER A 40 -1.52 -22.30 4.75
N HIS A 41 -1.94 -22.09 3.51
CA HIS A 41 -3.34 -22.10 3.14
C HIS A 41 -3.52 -22.60 1.69
N PRO A 42 -4.59 -23.35 1.36
CA PRO A 42 -4.83 -23.83 -0.02
C PRO A 42 -4.91 -22.71 -1.06
N HIS A 43 -5.42 -21.55 -0.67
CA HIS A 43 -5.54 -20.36 -1.52
C HIS A 43 -4.33 -19.41 -1.44
N LEU A 44 -3.19 -19.84 -0.86
CA LEU A 44 -1.96 -19.07 -0.81
C LEU A 44 -0.87 -19.66 -1.70
N THR A 45 -0.38 -18.84 -2.61
CA THR A 45 0.86 -19.10 -3.34
C THR A 45 1.91 -18.09 -2.90
N THR A 46 3.07 -18.58 -2.42
CA THR A 46 4.18 -17.69 -2.06
C THR A 46 5.26 -17.73 -3.14
N VAL A 47 5.55 -16.58 -3.71
CA VAL A 47 6.58 -16.41 -4.74
C VAL A 47 7.71 -15.54 -4.18
N GLU A 48 8.94 -16.09 -4.21
CA GLU A 48 10.12 -15.35 -3.77
C GLU A 48 10.75 -14.59 -4.93
N GLY A 49 11.00 -13.28 -4.72
CA GLY A 49 11.63 -12.43 -5.72
C GLY A 49 11.83 -10.99 -5.24
N GLU A 50 12.74 -10.30 -5.90
CA GLU A 50 12.98 -8.87 -5.75
C GLU A 50 12.14 -8.07 -6.75
N LEU A 51 11.84 -6.81 -6.46
CA LEU A 51 11.03 -5.95 -7.33
C LEU A 51 11.68 -5.63 -8.69
N ASN A 52 12.99 -5.83 -8.82
CA ASN A 52 13.73 -5.71 -10.07
C ASN A 52 13.78 -7.03 -10.88
N ASN A 53 13.26 -8.13 -10.33
CA ASN A 53 13.15 -9.39 -11.07
C ASN A 53 11.88 -9.34 -11.96
N ILE A 54 12.00 -8.65 -13.07
CA ILE A 54 10.88 -8.37 -13.99
C ILE A 54 10.18 -9.65 -14.48
N PRO A 55 10.88 -10.73 -14.90
CA PRO A 55 10.20 -11.95 -15.33
C PRO A 55 9.31 -12.58 -14.24
N ARG A 56 9.81 -12.67 -12.99
CA ARG A 56 9.02 -13.20 -11.87
C ARG A 56 7.88 -12.28 -11.46
N LEU A 57 8.14 -10.98 -11.42
CA LEU A 57 7.11 -9.99 -11.09
C LEU A 57 5.98 -10.02 -12.14
N LYS A 58 6.32 -10.15 -13.41
CA LYS A 58 5.36 -10.32 -14.51
C LYS A 58 4.49 -11.55 -14.30
N SER A 59 5.07 -12.72 -14.04
CA SER A 59 4.33 -13.99 -13.91
C SER A 59 3.30 -13.98 -12.77
N VAL A 60 3.47 -13.16 -11.74
CA VAL A 60 2.49 -13.03 -10.65
C VAL A 60 1.43 -11.98 -10.95
N ILE A 61 1.79 -10.89 -11.68
CA ILE A 61 0.87 -9.81 -12.01
C ILE A 61 -0.10 -10.20 -13.11
N GLU A 62 0.35 -10.87 -14.18
CA GLU A 62 -0.46 -11.16 -15.36
C GLU A 62 -1.70 -12.03 -15.10
N ASN A 63 -1.73 -12.73 -13.97
CA ASN A 63 -2.85 -13.57 -13.55
C ASN A 63 -3.69 -12.96 -12.42
N SER A 64 -3.45 -11.69 -12.08
CA SER A 64 -4.13 -11.00 -10.98
C SER A 64 -5.35 -10.23 -11.45
N GLU A 65 -6.38 -10.14 -10.62
CA GLU A 65 -7.50 -9.21 -10.78
C GLU A 65 -7.17 -7.86 -10.11
N VAL A 66 -6.42 -7.92 -9.00
CA VAL A 66 -5.98 -6.74 -8.25
C VAL A 66 -4.54 -6.94 -7.76
N VAL A 67 -3.76 -5.86 -7.78
CA VAL A 67 -2.42 -5.80 -7.18
C VAL A 67 -2.46 -4.85 -6.00
N VAL A 68 -2.04 -5.35 -4.84
CA VAL A 68 -1.96 -4.58 -3.60
C VAL A 68 -0.52 -4.46 -3.15
N SER A 69 -0.07 -3.24 -2.87
CA SER A 69 1.26 -2.97 -2.33
C SER A 69 1.18 -2.38 -0.93
N THR A 70 1.64 -3.12 0.06
CA THR A 70 1.84 -2.62 1.43
C THR A 70 3.31 -2.29 1.71
N LEU A 71 4.08 -2.08 0.64
CA LEU A 71 5.49 -1.72 0.73
C LEU A 71 5.66 -0.26 1.14
N GLY A 72 6.57 -0.02 2.07
CA GLY A 72 7.02 1.31 2.45
C GLY A 72 8.54 1.45 2.28
N PRO A 73 9.04 2.68 2.10
CA PRO A 73 10.47 2.95 2.02
C PRO A 73 11.24 2.47 3.24
N PRO A 74 12.55 2.16 3.08
CA PRO A 74 13.40 1.84 4.21
C PRO A 74 13.43 3.00 5.23
N ARG A 75 13.26 2.67 6.53
CA ARG A 75 13.31 3.67 7.62
C ARG A 75 14.76 4.05 7.96
N LYS A 76 15.49 4.52 6.94
CA LYS A 76 16.87 5.01 7.08
C LYS A 76 16.91 6.46 6.59
N ARG A 77 17.74 7.29 7.22
CA ARG A 77 17.87 8.71 6.86
C ARG A 77 18.37 8.90 5.43
N SER A 78 19.25 8.01 4.98
CA SER A 78 19.76 7.98 3.60
C SER A 78 19.93 6.55 3.11
N TYR A 79 19.74 6.34 1.82
CA TYR A 79 20.03 5.11 1.09
C TYR A 79 20.22 5.45 -0.39
N TYR A 80 20.85 4.53 -1.12
CA TYR A 80 21.26 4.78 -2.50
C TYR A 80 20.10 4.64 -3.42
N MET A 81 19.46 4.87 -4.16
CA MET A 81 18.28 4.70 -5.02
C MET A 81 16.95 4.93 -4.27
N LEU A 82 15.85 4.69 -4.96
CA LEU A 82 14.49 4.71 -4.42
C LEU A 82 13.82 3.35 -4.70
N PRO A 83 14.21 2.29 -3.97
CA PRO A 83 13.89 0.92 -4.37
C PRO A 83 12.38 0.61 -4.40
N VAL A 84 11.60 1.25 -3.54
CA VAL A 84 10.14 1.05 -3.53
C VAL A 84 9.48 1.84 -4.66
N TYR A 85 9.95 3.05 -4.94
CA TYR A 85 9.49 3.85 -6.09
C TYR A 85 9.78 3.14 -7.42
N ASP A 86 11.02 2.68 -7.60
CA ASP A 86 11.41 1.96 -8.82
C ASP A 86 10.58 0.68 -8.99
N GLY A 87 10.36 -0.04 -7.87
CA GLY A 87 9.50 -1.22 -7.83
C GLY A 87 8.05 -0.91 -8.21
N HIS A 88 7.46 0.18 -7.71
CA HIS A 88 6.10 0.59 -8.08
C HIS A 88 5.99 0.92 -9.58
N LYS A 89 6.99 1.59 -10.15
CA LYS A 89 7.04 1.84 -11.60
C LYS A 89 7.06 0.54 -12.41
N ALA A 90 7.88 -0.42 -12.00
CA ALA A 90 7.92 -1.73 -12.65
C ALA A 90 6.57 -2.45 -12.56
N VAL A 91 5.96 -2.49 -11.35
CA VAL A 91 4.63 -3.09 -11.13
C VAL A 91 3.58 -2.45 -12.03
N MET A 92 3.46 -1.13 -12.02
CA MET A 92 2.45 -0.42 -12.83
C MET A 92 2.67 -0.60 -14.33
N SER A 93 3.93 -0.63 -14.79
CA SER A 93 4.25 -0.92 -16.19
C SER A 93 3.82 -2.34 -16.59
N LEU A 94 4.06 -3.32 -15.73
CA LEU A 94 3.64 -4.70 -15.95
C LEU A 94 2.12 -4.85 -15.90
N MET A 95 1.44 -4.17 -14.98
CA MET A 95 -0.02 -4.13 -14.92
C MET A 95 -0.62 -3.57 -16.22
N LYS A 96 -0.10 -2.44 -16.71
CA LYS A 96 -0.53 -1.85 -17.99
C LYS A 96 -0.33 -2.84 -19.15
N TRP A 97 0.81 -3.52 -19.20
CA TRP A 97 1.12 -4.51 -20.21
C TRP A 97 0.19 -5.74 -20.16
N SER A 98 -0.15 -6.21 -18.94
CA SER A 98 -1.02 -7.38 -18.70
C SER A 98 -2.52 -7.06 -18.74
N GLY A 99 -2.92 -5.79 -18.86
CA GLY A 99 -4.32 -5.37 -18.81
C GLY A 99 -4.93 -5.39 -17.40
N VAL A 100 -4.14 -5.59 -16.36
CA VAL A 100 -4.59 -5.55 -14.95
C VAL A 100 -4.72 -4.09 -14.53
N LYS A 101 -5.90 -3.68 -14.10
CA LYS A 101 -6.19 -2.25 -13.86
C LYS A 101 -6.22 -1.86 -12.38
N ARG A 102 -6.71 -2.74 -11.49
CA ARG A 102 -6.93 -2.38 -10.09
C ARG A 102 -5.63 -2.43 -9.30
N PHE A 103 -5.18 -1.26 -8.81
CA PHE A 103 -3.98 -1.09 -8.01
C PHE A 103 -4.28 -0.39 -6.68
N ILE A 104 -3.92 -1.00 -5.56
CA ILE A 104 -4.08 -0.40 -4.23
C ILE A 104 -2.71 -0.30 -3.59
N THR A 105 -2.37 0.87 -3.06
CA THR A 105 -1.13 1.06 -2.31
C THR A 105 -1.34 1.91 -1.07
N ILE A 106 -0.34 1.92 -0.20
CA ILE A 106 -0.35 2.71 1.03
C ILE A 106 0.54 3.95 0.91
N GLY A 107 0.20 4.98 1.66
CA GLY A 107 0.96 6.22 1.68
C GLY A 107 0.80 7.00 2.97
N THR A 108 1.25 8.24 2.94
CA THR A 108 1.07 9.20 4.04
C THR A 108 0.43 10.49 3.49
N PRO A 109 -0.16 11.34 4.34
CA PRO A 109 -0.69 12.64 3.93
C PRO A 109 0.36 13.62 3.36
N SER A 110 1.64 13.23 3.32
CA SER A 110 2.69 13.95 2.59
C SER A 110 2.48 13.92 1.07
N ILE A 111 1.84 12.86 0.56
CA ILE A 111 1.35 12.81 -0.82
C ILE A 111 0.15 13.74 -0.92
N LYS A 112 0.23 14.75 -1.76
CA LYS A 112 -0.88 15.70 -1.94
C LYS A 112 -1.87 15.19 -2.98
N PHE A 113 -3.13 15.45 -2.71
CA PHE A 113 -4.24 15.10 -3.58
C PHE A 113 -5.16 16.30 -3.80
N LYS A 114 -5.77 16.42 -4.97
CA LYS A 114 -6.59 17.59 -5.35
C LYS A 114 -7.78 17.85 -4.42
N GLU A 115 -8.29 16.82 -3.77
CA GLU A 115 -9.43 16.92 -2.83
C GLU A 115 -9.00 17.24 -1.41
N ASP A 116 -7.68 17.30 -1.13
CA ASP A 116 -7.19 17.59 0.21
C ASP A 116 -7.55 19.01 0.64
N ARG A 117 -8.14 19.13 1.82
CA ARG A 117 -8.31 20.39 2.53
C ARG A 117 -7.13 20.62 3.48
N THR A 118 -6.70 21.86 3.58
CA THR A 118 -5.59 22.23 4.46
C THR A 118 -5.97 21.96 5.92
N SER A 119 -5.20 21.10 6.58
CA SER A 119 -5.38 20.76 7.98
C SER A 119 -4.03 20.72 8.68
N LEU A 120 -3.95 21.33 9.87
CA LEU A 120 -2.75 21.27 10.70
C LEU A 120 -2.39 19.82 11.08
N THR A 121 -3.42 18.99 11.26
CA THR A 121 -3.25 17.58 11.63
C THR A 121 -2.55 16.75 10.56
N THR A 122 -2.68 17.11 9.29
CA THR A 122 -2.01 16.42 8.18
C THR A 122 -0.71 17.10 7.75
N THR A 123 -0.59 18.41 7.95
CA THR A 123 0.56 19.22 7.50
C THR A 123 1.77 19.08 8.43
N ILE A 124 1.57 19.17 9.75
CA ILE A 124 2.67 19.14 10.73
C ILE A 124 3.45 17.82 10.68
N PRO A 125 2.80 16.63 10.70
CA PRO A 125 3.53 15.37 10.61
C PRO A 125 4.31 15.20 9.31
N GLY A 126 3.78 15.72 8.20
CA GLY A 126 4.47 15.71 6.90
C GLY A 126 5.75 16.55 6.91
N LEU A 127 5.70 17.75 7.51
CA LEU A 127 6.89 18.60 7.66
C LEU A 127 7.94 17.92 8.55
N LEU A 128 7.54 17.36 9.69
CA LEU A 128 8.45 16.65 10.59
C LEU A 128 9.11 15.46 9.88
N ALA A 129 8.33 14.66 9.15
CA ALA A 129 8.85 13.54 8.38
C ALA A 129 9.89 13.97 7.33
N LYS A 130 9.67 15.10 6.67
CA LYS A 130 10.61 15.68 5.68
C LYS A 130 11.98 15.98 6.31
N PHE A 131 12.03 16.47 7.55
CA PHE A 131 13.29 16.80 8.24
C PHE A 131 13.96 15.57 8.85
N VAL A 132 13.19 14.68 9.46
CA VAL A 132 13.73 13.51 10.16
C VAL A 132 14.15 12.40 9.19
N TYR A 133 13.33 12.17 8.17
CA TYR A 133 13.51 11.10 7.17
C TYR A 133 13.40 11.64 5.73
N PRO A 134 14.31 12.50 5.28
CA PRO A 134 14.19 13.20 3.99
C PRO A 134 14.10 12.25 2.79
N LYS A 135 14.85 11.16 2.81
CA LYS A 135 14.86 10.18 1.71
C LYS A 135 13.58 9.36 1.64
N PRO A 136 13.09 8.71 2.73
CA PRO A 136 11.76 8.07 2.76
C PRO A 136 10.62 9.03 2.40
N TYR A 137 10.67 10.26 2.89
CA TYR A 137 9.67 11.28 2.55
C TYR A 137 9.62 11.52 1.03
N LYS A 138 10.79 11.78 0.41
CA LYS A 138 10.88 11.98 -1.03
C LYS A 138 10.34 10.77 -1.80
N GLU A 139 10.72 9.56 -1.39
CA GLU A 139 10.29 8.33 -2.06
C GLU A 139 8.77 8.14 -1.99
N VAL A 140 8.17 8.35 -0.81
CA VAL A 140 6.70 8.27 -0.63
C VAL A 140 5.98 9.28 -1.53
N VAL A 141 6.46 10.52 -1.57
CA VAL A 141 5.85 11.56 -2.43
C VAL A 141 5.95 11.17 -3.90
N SER A 142 7.15 10.75 -4.36
CA SER A 142 7.34 10.32 -5.76
C SER A 142 6.49 9.08 -6.13
N ILE A 143 6.26 8.15 -5.20
CA ILE A 143 5.31 7.05 -5.43
C ILE A 143 3.90 7.59 -5.67
N GLY A 144 3.45 8.52 -4.83
CA GLY A 144 2.13 9.14 -4.98
C GLY A 144 1.97 9.87 -6.32
N GLU A 145 2.98 10.61 -6.75
CA GLU A 145 3.00 11.32 -8.03
C GLU A 145 2.85 10.36 -9.22
N VAL A 146 3.69 9.33 -9.29
CA VAL A 146 3.65 8.38 -10.41
C VAL A 146 2.38 7.53 -10.43
N VAL A 147 1.78 7.25 -9.27
CA VAL A 147 0.48 6.58 -9.19
C VAL A 147 -0.63 7.48 -9.72
N GLN A 148 -0.65 8.77 -9.36
CA GLN A 148 -1.63 9.74 -9.86
C GLN A 148 -1.58 9.93 -11.38
N GLU A 149 -0.39 9.86 -11.95
CA GLU A 149 -0.16 9.99 -13.40
C GLU A 149 -0.55 8.73 -14.18
N SER A 150 -0.77 7.60 -13.50
CA SER A 150 -1.10 6.34 -14.15
C SER A 150 -2.56 6.30 -14.62
N GLU A 151 -2.82 5.49 -15.65
CA GLU A 151 -4.16 5.20 -16.16
C GLU A 151 -4.87 4.07 -15.39
N LEU A 152 -4.26 3.57 -14.33
CA LEU A 152 -4.81 2.48 -13.51
C LEU A 152 -6.03 2.94 -12.70
N ASP A 153 -6.83 2.00 -12.27
CA ASP A 153 -7.89 2.19 -11.28
C ASP A 153 -7.26 2.08 -9.89
N TRP A 154 -6.51 3.12 -9.51
CA TRP A 154 -5.69 3.12 -8.31
C TRP A 154 -6.41 3.68 -7.07
N THR A 155 -5.99 3.22 -5.89
CA THR A 155 -6.30 3.83 -4.58
C THR A 155 -5.01 3.95 -3.78
N VAL A 156 -4.74 5.13 -3.19
CA VAL A 156 -3.64 5.31 -2.23
C VAL A 156 -4.22 5.54 -0.85
N VAL A 157 -4.16 4.53 0.00
CA VAL A 157 -4.66 4.62 1.38
C VAL A 157 -3.61 5.30 2.25
N ARG A 158 -3.91 6.53 2.69
CA ARG A 158 -2.97 7.36 3.46
C ARG A 158 -3.29 7.31 4.96
N PHE A 159 -2.26 7.15 5.78
CA PHE A 159 -2.36 7.19 7.25
C PHE A 159 -1.07 7.74 7.85
N ILE A 160 -1.10 8.14 9.15
CA ILE A 160 0.03 8.81 9.80
C ILE A 160 0.81 7.85 10.71
N ALA A 161 0.19 7.33 11.75
CA ALA A 161 0.85 6.52 12.78
C ALA A 161 0.19 5.14 12.94
N PRO A 162 0.64 4.12 12.17
CA PRO A 162 0.13 2.77 12.32
C PRO A 162 0.64 2.13 13.62
N VAL A 163 -0.27 1.67 14.49
CA VAL A 163 0.01 1.07 15.80
C VAL A 163 -0.39 -0.41 15.84
N ASP A 164 0.19 -1.16 16.78
CA ASP A 164 -0.19 -2.58 17.01
C ASP A 164 -1.40 -2.70 17.95
N LYS A 165 -1.66 -1.66 18.79
CA LYS A 165 -2.81 -1.60 19.68
C LYS A 165 -4.11 -1.41 18.89
N GLU A 166 -5.17 -2.11 19.29
CA GLU A 166 -6.50 -1.96 18.69
C GLU A 166 -7.01 -0.52 18.80
N THR A 167 -7.66 -0.04 17.76
CA THR A 167 -8.29 1.28 17.70
C THR A 167 -9.75 1.18 17.26
N LYS A 168 -10.47 2.28 17.34
CA LYS A 168 -11.82 2.37 16.75
C LYS A 168 -11.77 2.05 15.24
N PRO A 169 -12.91 1.72 14.63
CA PRO A 169 -13.02 1.55 13.17
C PRO A 169 -12.43 2.75 12.40
N ALA A 170 -11.89 2.47 11.23
CA ALA A 170 -11.32 3.50 10.37
C ALA A 170 -12.40 4.52 9.97
N LYS A 171 -12.05 5.79 10.03
CA LYS A 171 -12.80 6.91 9.46
C LYS A 171 -11.99 7.52 8.33
N VAL A 172 -12.67 7.91 7.27
CA VAL A 172 -12.05 8.55 6.12
C VAL A 172 -12.16 10.07 6.25
N THR A 173 -11.11 10.77 5.84
CA THR A 173 -11.08 12.22 5.71
C THR A 173 -10.21 12.63 4.53
N PHE A 174 -10.48 13.82 4.00
CA PHE A 174 -9.57 14.54 3.09
C PHE A 174 -9.03 15.82 3.76
N GLY A 175 -8.99 15.84 5.08
CA GLY A 175 -8.60 17.00 5.89
C GLY A 175 -9.80 17.86 6.33
N ASP A 176 -11.01 17.52 5.91
CA ASP A 176 -12.27 18.20 6.25
C ASP A 176 -12.83 17.77 7.62
N THR A 177 -12.55 16.56 8.03
CA THR A 177 -13.01 15.97 9.30
C THR A 177 -11.84 15.58 10.18
N PRO A 178 -11.84 15.87 11.48
CA PRO A 178 -10.80 15.42 12.40
C PRO A 178 -10.80 13.90 12.53
N VAL A 179 -9.63 13.29 12.37
CA VAL A 179 -9.39 11.87 12.67
C VAL A 179 -8.18 11.74 13.59
N SER A 180 -8.12 10.67 14.37
CA SER A 180 -6.96 10.39 15.19
C SER A 180 -5.73 10.12 14.32
N PHE A 181 -4.55 10.55 14.79
CA PHE A 181 -3.29 10.23 14.12
C PHE A 181 -2.96 8.75 14.12
N SER A 182 -3.37 8.03 15.17
CA SER A 182 -3.09 6.61 15.31
C SER A 182 -4.23 5.76 14.79
N ILE A 183 -3.88 4.72 14.05
CA ILE A 183 -4.81 3.71 13.55
C ILE A 183 -4.14 2.34 13.67
N SER A 184 -4.89 1.32 14.11
CA SER A 184 -4.32 -0.02 14.20
C SER A 184 -4.03 -0.59 12.81
N ARG A 185 -2.96 -1.38 12.71
CA ARG A 185 -2.61 -2.06 11.45
C ARG A 185 -3.71 -3.00 10.98
N LYS A 186 -4.46 -3.56 11.92
CA LYS A 186 -5.64 -4.37 11.63
C LYS A 186 -6.71 -3.55 10.92
N ARG A 187 -7.03 -2.34 11.43
CA ARG A 187 -8.02 -1.46 10.77
C ARG A 187 -7.57 -0.99 9.39
N ILE A 188 -6.26 -0.81 9.20
CA ILE A 188 -5.71 -0.51 7.87
C ILE A 188 -5.91 -1.72 6.94
N ALA A 189 -5.61 -2.93 7.41
CA ALA A 189 -5.78 -4.15 6.61
C ALA A 189 -7.26 -4.41 6.26
N GLU A 190 -8.17 -4.23 7.20
CA GLU A 190 -9.63 -4.31 6.98
C GLU A 190 -10.09 -3.28 5.93
N PHE A 191 -9.61 -2.05 6.00
CA PHE A 191 -9.92 -1.03 5.01
C PHE A 191 -9.38 -1.38 3.62
N LEU A 192 -8.15 -1.90 3.54
CA LEU A 192 -7.57 -2.35 2.27
C LEU A 192 -8.35 -3.52 1.66
N LEU A 193 -8.79 -4.49 2.48
CA LEU A 193 -9.62 -5.60 2.02
C LEU A 193 -10.96 -5.10 1.48
N HIS A 194 -11.63 -4.20 2.21
CA HIS A 194 -12.87 -3.60 1.74
C HIS A 194 -12.70 -2.90 0.38
N GLU A 195 -11.61 -2.17 0.19
CA GLU A 195 -11.30 -1.53 -1.10
C GLU A 195 -10.95 -2.52 -2.23
N ILE A 196 -10.57 -3.74 -1.90
CA ILE A 196 -10.41 -4.83 -2.87
C ILE A 196 -11.78 -5.34 -3.32
N GLU A 197 -12.70 -5.56 -2.39
CA GLU A 197 -14.00 -6.22 -2.61
C GLU A 197 -15.06 -5.26 -3.13
N ASP A 198 -15.12 -4.06 -2.56
CA ASP A 198 -16.09 -3.00 -2.87
C ASP A 198 -15.37 -1.64 -2.99
N PRO A 199 -14.81 -1.32 -4.16
CA PRO A 199 -13.95 -0.16 -4.34
C PRO A 199 -14.73 1.15 -4.34
N HIS A 200 -14.61 1.94 -3.28
CA HIS A 200 -15.23 3.26 -3.14
C HIS A 200 -14.29 4.42 -3.53
N TYR A 201 -12.95 4.18 -3.51
CA TYR A 201 -11.95 5.24 -3.69
C TYR A 201 -11.09 5.02 -4.92
N ILE A 202 -11.72 4.71 -6.08
CA ILE A 202 -11.01 4.61 -7.37
C ILE A 202 -10.48 6.00 -7.76
N ARG A 203 -9.19 6.05 -8.14
CA ARG A 203 -8.44 7.27 -8.47
C ARG A 203 -8.52 8.33 -7.38
N SER A 204 -8.46 7.87 -6.13
CA SER A 204 -8.57 8.69 -4.94
C SER A 204 -7.52 8.33 -3.89
N MET A 205 -7.30 9.26 -2.96
CA MET A 205 -6.31 9.14 -1.89
C MET A 205 -6.94 9.42 -0.52
N PRO A 206 -7.81 8.53 -0.01
CA PRO A 206 -8.39 8.72 1.32
C PRO A 206 -7.31 8.74 2.40
N ILE A 207 -7.48 9.62 3.39
CA ILE A 207 -6.72 9.60 4.64
C ILE A 207 -7.58 8.86 5.66
N ILE A 208 -7.02 7.82 6.27
CA ILE A 208 -7.71 7.06 7.30
C ILE A 208 -7.09 7.27 8.67
N GLY A 209 -7.95 7.40 9.68
CA GLY A 209 -7.61 7.46 11.10
C GLY A 209 -8.70 6.81 11.94
N SER A 210 -8.54 6.74 13.26
CA SER A 210 -9.56 6.19 14.14
C SER A 210 -10.35 7.27 14.86
#